data_ed35390dce40ee127f17808efd04ab9c
#
_entry.id   ed35390dce40ee127f17808efd04ab9c
#
_cell.length_a   1.000
_cell.length_b   1.000
_cell.length_c   1.000
_cell.angle_alpha   90.00
_cell.angle_beta   90.00
_cell.angle_gamma   90.00
#
_symmetry.space_group_name_H-M   'P 1'
#
loop_
_entity.id
_entity.type
_entity.pdbx_description
1 polymer ?
#
loop_
_entity_poly.entity_id
_entity_poly.type
_entity_poly.pdbx_seq_one_letter_code
_entity_poly.pdbx_strand_id
1 'polypeptide(L)'
;MKKNLLFILLLGGIKSQAQELYVFTEPASNMPAHSISVKLTDHFVTSDRIYGRFSNRIMPQIMFGFSKKLMVHIGGTIANMHTPDLRYESLNFYAKYRFLSNDDIHKHFRMAVFADADITKAPFHYDEISLMGDKDGVELGLIATQLWNKFALSATLSQTQVLDKSRFNKVLYIPERSYQSLNYSLSGGYLLFPKEYTDYKQTNINIYAELLGQNLLDANKHYLDLAPAVQLIFNSNFKVNIGYRFQLSGNMNRMSNNSWQLSFERTFLSALKRK
;
A
#
# COMPACT_ATOMS: atom_id res chain seq x y z
N MET A 1 -18.36 42.15 40.82
CA MET A 1 -19.02 41.03 40.15
C MET A 1 -18.85 41.18 38.64
N LYS A 2 -17.84 40.61 38.00
CA LYS A 2 -17.62 40.46 36.54
C LYS A 2 -16.18 39.98 36.29
N LYS A 3 -15.85 38.73 36.67
CA LYS A 3 -14.53 38.11 36.34
C LYS A 3 -14.60 36.61 36.23
N ASN A 4 -15.66 36.00 35.70
CA ASN A 4 -15.74 34.55 35.54
C ASN A 4 -16.36 34.12 34.18
N LEU A 5 -16.02 34.80 33.09
CA LEU A 5 -16.57 34.41 31.75
C LEU A 5 -15.48 34.23 30.68
N LEU A 6 -14.26 33.86 31.09
CA LEU A 6 -13.18 33.71 30.10
C LEU A 6 -12.46 32.35 30.16
N PHE A 7 -13.09 31.30 30.73
CA PHE A 7 -12.42 29.99 30.86
C PHE A 7 -13.11 28.83 30.13
N ILE A 8 -14.12 29.09 29.27
CA ILE A 8 -14.89 28.05 28.58
C ILE A 8 -14.54 27.92 27.07
N LEU A 9 -13.57 28.65 26.58
CA LEU A 9 -13.26 28.69 25.13
C LEU A 9 -11.96 27.99 24.75
N LEU A 10 -11.41 27.12 25.60
CA LEU A 10 -10.17 26.35 25.29
C LEU A 10 -10.34 24.83 25.24
N LEU A 11 -11.57 24.34 25.21
CA LEU A 11 -11.88 22.97 24.81
C LEU A 11 -12.15 22.91 23.29
N GLY A 12 -11.32 23.54 22.50
CA GLY A 12 -11.24 23.31 21.06
C GLY A 12 -10.88 21.85 20.83
N GLY A 13 -11.89 21.04 20.50
CA GLY A 13 -11.80 19.61 20.30
C GLY A 13 -10.60 19.24 19.45
N ILE A 14 -9.68 18.51 20.05
CA ILE A 14 -8.61 17.80 19.33
C ILE A 14 -9.32 16.73 18.53
N LYS A 15 -9.58 17.03 17.25
CA LYS A 15 -10.18 16.08 16.32
C LYS A 15 -9.15 14.98 16.10
N SER A 16 -9.34 13.83 16.78
CA SER A 16 -8.67 12.60 16.42
C SER A 16 -9.16 12.22 15.03
N GLN A 17 -8.34 12.44 14.02
CA GLN A 17 -8.62 11.92 12.69
C GLN A 17 -8.28 10.43 12.71
N ALA A 18 -9.28 9.58 12.53
CA ALA A 18 -9.04 8.19 12.18
C ALA A 18 -8.19 8.19 10.91
N GLN A 19 -7.02 7.56 10.97
CA GLN A 19 -6.11 7.49 9.85
C GLN A 19 -6.60 6.35 8.95
N GLU A 20 -6.98 6.68 7.73
CA GLU A 20 -7.32 5.69 6.71
C GLU A 20 -6.02 5.00 6.28
N LEU A 21 -5.92 3.71 6.53
CA LEU A 21 -4.75 2.91 6.19
C LEU A 21 -5.22 1.55 5.72
N TYR A 22 -4.63 1.05 4.67
CA TYR A 22 -4.85 -0.31 4.18
C TYR A 22 -3.52 -1.08 4.22
N VAL A 23 -3.56 -2.38 3.97
CA VAL A 23 -2.39 -3.25 4.09
C VAL A 23 -1.79 -3.55 2.73
N PHE A 24 -2.63 -3.83 1.74
CA PHE A 24 -2.22 -4.14 0.36
C PHE A 24 -2.35 -2.96 -0.59
N THR A 25 -3.22 -1.99 -0.28
CA THR A 25 -3.45 -0.80 -1.10
C THR A 25 -3.11 0.48 -0.35
N GLU A 26 -3.11 1.60 -1.07
CA GLU A 26 -2.92 2.93 -0.51
C GLU A 26 -4.23 3.73 -0.55
N PRO A 27 -4.63 4.43 0.53
CA PRO A 27 -5.76 5.35 0.49
C PRO A 27 -5.39 6.67 -0.21
N ALA A 28 -6.40 7.49 -0.53
CA ALA A 28 -6.20 8.84 -1.05
C ALA A 28 -5.58 9.80 0.00
N SER A 29 -5.59 9.42 1.26
CA SER A 29 -4.96 10.17 2.35
C SER A 29 -3.45 10.05 2.29
N ASN A 30 -2.75 11.13 2.62
CA ASN A 30 -1.29 11.15 2.74
C ASN A 30 -0.88 10.99 4.20
N MET A 31 0.37 10.56 4.40
CA MET A 31 1.03 10.63 5.70
C MET A 31 1.09 12.07 6.23
N PRO A 32 1.33 12.31 7.52
CA PRO A 32 1.43 13.66 8.08
C PRO A 32 2.45 14.52 7.33
N ALA A 33 2.09 15.79 7.11
CA ALA A 33 3.01 16.73 6.45
C ALA A 33 4.29 16.93 7.25
N HIS A 34 5.41 17.14 6.57
CA HIS A 34 6.74 17.33 7.14
C HIS A 34 7.24 16.14 7.98
N SER A 35 6.79 14.92 7.67
CA SER A 35 7.20 13.70 8.35
C SER A 35 8.00 12.78 7.43
N ILE A 36 8.75 11.89 8.07
CA ILE A 36 9.43 10.76 7.41
C ILE A 36 8.87 9.48 8.02
N SER A 37 8.61 8.48 7.20
CA SER A 37 8.27 7.14 7.68
C SER A 37 9.21 6.11 7.08
N VAL A 38 9.57 5.11 7.87
CA VAL A 38 10.33 3.94 7.42
C VAL A 38 9.43 2.74 7.54
N LYS A 39 9.27 2.00 6.45
CA LYS A 39 8.45 0.78 6.38
C LYS A 39 9.30 -0.39 5.90
N LEU A 40 9.11 -1.51 6.53
CA LEU A 40 9.66 -2.80 6.09
C LEU A 40 8.48 -3.74 5.88
N THR A 41 8.36 -4.26 4.68
CA THR A 41 7.32 -5.23 4.32
C THR A 41 7.99 -6.54 3.91
N ASP A 42 7.48 -7.65 4.42
CA ASP A 42 7.79 -9.00 3.95
C ASP A 42 6.53 -9.61 3.35
N HIS A 43 6.57 -9.88 2.05
CA HIS A 43 5.55 -10.58 1.30
C HIS A 43 6.07 -11.97 0.96
N PHE A 44 5.43 -13.02 1.49
CA PHE A 44 5.94 -14.37 1.38
C PHE A 44 4.87 -15.40 1.04
N VAL A 45 5.32 -16.49 0.47
CA VAL A 45 4.54 -17.67 0.14
C VAL A 45 5.20 -18.91 0.74
N THR A 46 4.38 -19.82 1.26
CA THR A 46 4.89 -21.04 1.88
C THR A 46 5.42 -22.04 0.85
N SER A 47 4.85 -22.02 -0.35
CA SER A 47 5.28 -22.85 -1.48
C SER A 47 4.98 -22.11 -2.76
N ASP A 48 6.01 -21.67 -3.49
CA ASP A 48 5.84 -21.07 -4.80
C ASP A 48 5.55 -22.13 -5.87
N ARG A 49 4.92 -21.69 -6.97
CA ARG A 49 4.47 -22.60 -8.02
C ARG A 49 5.58 -23.11 -8.94
N ILE A 50 6.71 -22.44 -8.99
CA ILE A 50 7.82 -22.82 -9.89
C ILE A 50 8.78 -23.77 -9.19
N TYR A 51 9.18 -23.44 -7.97
CA TYR A 51 10.24 -24.17 -7.26
C TYR A 51 9.72 -25.04 -6.11
N GLY A 52 8.42 -24.89 -5.74
CA GLY A 52 7.81 -25.66 -4.65
C GLY A 52 8.41 -25.37 -3.26
N ARG A 53 8.96 -24.19 -3.06
CA ARG A 53 9.68 -23.82 -1.84
C ARG A 53 9.12 -22.54 -1.20
N PHE A 54 9.54 -22.27 0.02
CA PHE A 54 9.32 -21.00 0.67
C PHE A 54 10.04 -19.88 -0.10
N SER A 55 9.28 -18.86 -0.47
CA SER A 55 9.80 -17.69 -1.17
C SER A 55 9.29 -16.42 -0.53
N ASN A 56 10.15 -15.43 -0.38
CA ASN A 56 9.79 -14.14 0.18
C ASN A 56 10.39 -12.97 -0.59
N ARG A 57 9.78 -11.83 -0.36
CA ARG A 57 10.13 -10.53 -0.91
C ARG A 57 10.13 -9.52 0.21
N ILE A 58 11.31 -9.04 0.57
CA ILE A 58 11.54 -8.03 1.60
C ILE A 58 11.63 -6.67 0.91
N MET A 59 10.75 -5.73 1.29
CA MET A 59 10.62 -4.42 0.66
C MET A 59 10.82 -3.31 1.72
N PRO A 60 12.07 -2.86 1.92
CA PRO A 60 12.34 -1.64 2.68
C PRO A 60 11.90 -0.40 1.90
N GLN A 61 11.25 0.54 2.58
CA GLN A 61 10.77 1.79 2.00
C GLN A 61 11.02 2.96 2.96
N ILE A 62 11.38 4.12 2.39
CA ILE A 62 11.39 5.41 3.08
C ILE A 62 10.36 6.30 2.41
N MET A 63 9.48 6.89 3.22
CA MET A 63 8.37 7.70 2.76
C MET A 63 8.53 9.12 3.29
N PHE A 64 8.28 10.11 2.44
CA PHE A 64 8.40 11.54 2.73
C PHE A 64 7.06 12.23 2.55
N GLY A 65 6.50 12.74 3.64
CA GLY A 65 5.32 13.62 3.62
C GLY A 65 5.76 15.06 3.46
N PHE A 66 5.95 15.53 2.23
CA PHE A 66 6.38 16.91 1.97
C PHE A 66 5.31 17.93 2.37
N SER A 67 4.06 17.61 2.08
CA SER A 67 2.92 18.47 2.41
C SER A 67 1.66 17.64 2.69
N LYS A 68 0.56 18.30 3.03
CA LYS A 68 -0.75 17.62 3.11
C LYS A 68 -1.19 17.02 1.78
N LYS A 69 -0.64 17.51 0.65
CA LYS A 69 -1.05 17.10 -0.70
C LYS A 69 -0.06 16.17 -1.39
N LEU A 70 1.24 16.23 -1.05
CA LEU A 70 2.29 15.49 -1.75
C LEU A 70 3.04 14.55 -0.80
N MET A 71 3.15 13.31 -1.22
CA MET A 71 3.89 12.24 -0.56
C MET A 71 4.72 11.49 -1.61
N VAL A 72 5.93 11.10 -1.25
CA VAL A 72 6.85 10.35 -2.12
C VAL A 72 7.44 9.19 -1.33
N HIS A 73 7.57 8.04 -1.97
CA HIS A 73 8.27 6.87 -1.43
C HIS A 73 9.48 6.53 -2.29
N ILE A 74 10.51 6.03 -1.64
CA ILE A 74 11.66 5.39 -2.29
C ILE A 74 11.82 4.05 -1.62
N GLY A 75 11.83 2.99 -2.38
CA GLY A 75 11.91 1.63 -1.89
C GLY A 75 12.84 0.76 -2.73
N GLY A 76 13.10 -0.42 -2.24
CA GLY A 76 13.81 -1.46 -2.97
C GLY A 76 13.23 -2.82 -2.63
N THR A 77 13.61 -3.81 -3.42
CA THR A 77 13.18 -5.19 -3.24
C THR A 77 14.37 -6.12 -3.11
N ILE A 78 14.33 -6.96 -2.09
CA ILE A 78 15.27 -8.07 -1.86
C ILE A 78 14.43 -9.34 -1.82
N ALA A 79 14.66 -10.28 -2.73
CA ALA A 79 13.82 -11.48 -2.81
C ALA A 79 14.60 -12.73 -3.21
N ASN A 80 14.01 -13.89 -2.91
CA ASN A 80 14.43 -15.18 -3.42
C ASN A 80 13.38 -15.83 -4.35
N MET A 81 12.51 -15.02 -4.93
CA MET A 81 11.39 -15.50 -5.76
C MET A 81 11.85 -16.07 -7.09
N HIS A 82 12.96 -15.59 -7.63
CA HIS A 82 13.52 -16.02 -8.90
C HIS A 82 14.79 -16.86 -8.77
N THR A 83 15.37 -16.93 -7.58
CA THR A 83 16.61 -17.70 -7.29
C THR A 83 16.53 -18.29 -5.89
N PRO A 84 17.35 -19.33 -5.58
CA PRO A 84 17.40 -19.90 -4.23
C PRO A 84 17.83 -18.91 -3.16
N ASP A 85 18.71 -17.99 -3.50
CA ASP A 85 19.31 -17.04 -2.57
C ASP A 85 18.59 -15.70 -2.60
N LEU A 86 18.52 -15.04 -1.43
CA LEU A 86 18.08 -13.66 -1.31
C LEU A 86 19.04 -12.74 -2.06
N ARG A 87 18.50 -11.94 -2.96
CA ARG A 87 19.28 -10.95 -3.71
C ARG A 87 18.48 -9.66 -3.91
N TYR A 88 19.21 -8.57 -4.13
CA TYR A 88 18.62 -7.31 -4.53
C TYR A 88 18.03 -7.42 -5.94
N GLU A 89 16.77 -7.07 -6.10
CA GLU A 89 16.04 -7.19 -7.37
C GLU A 89 15.67 -5.83 -7.96
N SER A 90 15.15 -4.89 -7.18
CA SER A 90 14.62 -3.65 -7.75
C SER A 90 14.78 -2.40 -6.90
N LEU A 91 14.64 -1.26 -7.57
CA LEU A 91 14.48 0.07 -6.98
C LEU A 91 13.15 0.65 -7.45
N ASN A 92 12.34 1.10 -6.49
CA ASN A 92 11.01 1.62 -6.70
C ASN A 92 10.89 3.08 -6.28
N PHE A 93 10.13 3.87 -7.06
CA PHE A 93 9.80 5.27 -6.81
C PHE A 93 8.31 5.47 -6.96
N TYR A 94 7.66 5.94 -5.90
CA TYR A 94 6.23 6.22 -5.87
C TYR A 94 5.98 7.67 -5.47
N ALA A 95 5.06 8.35 -6.15
CA ALA A 95 4.61 9.69 -5.81
C ALA A 95 3.09 9.76 -5.83
N LYS A 96 2.48 10.36 -4.80
CA LYS A 96 1.03 10.54 -4.68
C LYS A 96 0.68 11.99 -4.41
N TYR A 97 -0.22 12.54 -5.21
CA TYR A 97 -0.73 13.88 -5.09
C TYR A 97 -2.24 13.88 -4.80
N ARG A 98 -2.62 14.31 -3.60
CA ARG A 98 -4.01 14.48 -3.21
C ARG A 98 -4.53 15.81 -3.71
N PHE A 99 -5.36 15.79 -4.74
CA PHE A 99 -5.91 17.00 -5.37
C PHE A 99 -7.25 17.42 -4.79
N LEU A 100 -8.01 16.49 -4.20
CA LEU A 100 -9.31 16.77 -3.58
C LEU A 100 -9.33 16.30 -2.12
N SER A 101 -9.85 17.15 -1.23
CA SER A 101 -10.13 16.83 0.17
C SER A 101 -11.36 17.62 0.60
N ASN A 102 -12.44 16.92 0.85
CA ASN A 102 -13.66 17.47 1.42
C ASN A 102 -13.83 16.84 2.80
N ASP A 103 -13.50 17.60 3.83
CA ASP A 103 -13.44 17.12 5.21
C ASP A 103 -14.56 17.77 6.03
N ASP A 104 -15.46 16.95 6.57
CA ASP A 104 -16.51 17.31 7.52
C ASP A 104 -16.24 16.64 8.87
N ILE A 105 -17.07 16.87 9.89
CA ILE A 105 -16.82 16.44 11.28
C ILE A 105 -16.65 14.91 11.39
N HIS A 106 -17.46 14.14 10.67
CA HIS A 106 -17.48 12.66 10.73
C HIS A 106 -17.42 12.00 9.36
N LYS A 107 -17.15 12.78 8.32
CA LYS A 107 -17.19 12.31 6.95
C LYS A 107 -16.10 12.99 6.14
N HIS A 108 -15.23 12.21 5.51
CA HIS A 108 -14.14 12.73 4.70
C HIS A 108 -14.15 12.05 3.34
N PHE A 109 -14.17 12.85 2.28
CA PHE A 109 -13.98 12.35 0.92
C PHE A 109 -12.71 12.91 0.33
N ARG A 110 -11.85 12.04 -0.18
CA ARG A 110 -10.55 12.41 -0.71
C ARG A 110 -10.29 11.72 -2.03
N MET A 111 -9.60 12.42 -2.93
CA MET A 111 -9.11 11.84 -4.17
C MET A 111 -7.64 12.20 -4.39
N ALA A 112 -6.90 11.24 -4.92
CA ALA A 112 -5.48 11.38 -5.22
C ALA A 112 -5.16 10.73 -6.56
N VAL A 113 -4.16 11.28 -7.25
CA VAL A 113 -3.47 10.61 -8.36
C VAL A 113 -2.14 10.10 -7.85
N PHE A 114 -1.64 9.01 -8.43
CA PHE A 114 -0.31 8.53 -8.14
C PHE A 114 0.42 8.09 -9.40
N ALA A 115 1.73 8.11 -9.31
CA ALA A 115 2.64 7.51 -10.27
C ALA A 115 3.59 6.60 -9.51
N ASP A 116 3.83 5.42 -10.06
CA ASP A 116 4.79 4.44 -9.56
C ASP A 116 5.75 4.05 -10.69
N ALA A 117 7.00 3.82 -10.37
CA ALA A 117 8.02 3.38 -11.31
C ALA A 117 8.98 2.40 -10.61
N ASP A 118 9.25 1.30 -11.27
CA ASP A 118 10.18 0.27 -10.79
C ASP A 118 11.24 -0.05 -11.86
N ILE A 119 12.47 -0.25 -11.39
CA ILE A 119 13.59 -0.72 -12.20
C ILE A 119 14.09 -2.01 -11.59
N THR A 120 13.91 -3.13 -12.27
CA THR A 120 14.23 -4.45 -11.77
C THR A 120 15.32 -5.16 -12.57
N LYS A 121 15.95 -6.13 -11.90
CA LYS A 121 16.83 -7.14 -12.52
C LYS A 121 16.17 -8.52 -12.57
N ALA A 122 14.92 -8.64 -12.12
CA ALA A 122 14.20 -9.89 -12.09
C ALA A 122 13.91 -10.41 -13.51
N PRO A 123 13.95 -11.72 -13.73
CA PRO A 123 13.53 -12.31 -15.00
C PRO A 123 12.01 -12.28 -15.13
N PHE A 124 11.54 -12.35 -16.38
CA PHE A 124 10.12 -12.32 -16.71
C PHE A 124 9.50 -13.73 -16.57
N HIS A 125 9.05 -14.10 -15.38
CA HIS A 125 8.59 -15.45 -15.07
C HIS A 125 7.07 -15.60 -14.98
N TYR A 126 6.35 -14.51 -14.66
CA TYR A 126 4.92 -14.57 -14.35
C TYR A 126 4.11 -13.68 -15.29
N ASP A 127 2.83 -14.01 -15.46
CA ASP A 127 1.88 -13.16 -16.18
C ASP A 127 1.51 -11.93 -15.36
N GLU A 128 1.43 -12.07 -14.03
CA GLU A 128 1.11 -10.96 -13.13
C GLU A 128 2.10 -9.82 -13.34
N ILE A 129 1.57 -8.62 -13.55
CA ILE A 129 2.37 -7.41 -13.68
C ILE A 129 2.38 -6.71 -12.33
N SER A 130 3.56 -6.70 -11.69
CA SER A 130 3.78 -6.05 -10.40
C SER A 130 5.06 -5.22 -10.46
N LEU A 131 4.99 -3.97 -10.02
CA LEU A 131 6.13 -3.08 -9.86
C LEU A 131 6.81 -3.22 -8.49
N MET A 132 6.60 -4.34 -7.81
CA MET A 132 7.25 -4.67 -6.54
C MET A 132 8.43 -5.63 -6.75
N GLY A 133 9.24 -5.38 -7.77
CA GLY A 133 10.44 -6.16 -8.09
C GLY A 133 10.29 -7.16 -9.22
N ASP A 134 9.10 -7.35 -9.80
CA ASP A 134 8.91 -8.32 -10.89
C ASP A 134 9.12 -7.73 -12.29
N LYS A 135 8.71 -6.49 -12.51
CA LYS A 135 8.71 -5.85 -13.83
C LYS A 135 9.29 -4.45 -13.78
N ASP A 136 10.12 -4.12 -14.78
CA ASP A 136 10.45 -2.73 -15.10
C ASP A 136 9.22 -2.06 -15.68
N GLY A 137 8.82 -0.93 -15.14
CA GLY A 137 7.62 -0.29 -15.66
C GLY A 137 7.24 0.99 -14.95
N VAL A 138 6.14 1.54 -15.42
CA VAL A 138 5.48 2.69 -14.81
C VAL A 138 4.00 2.40 -14.63
N GLU A 139 3.43 2.89 -13.56
CA GLU A 139 2.01 2.80 -13.26
C GLU A 139 1.47 4.19 -12.95
N LEU A 140 0.30 4.50 -13.49
CA LEU A 140 -0.44 5.72 -13.20
C LEU A 140 -1.83 5.35 -12.72
N GLY A 141 -2.29 6.00 -11.66
CA GLY A 141 -3.59 5.64 -11.10
C GLY A 141 -4.28 6.76 -10.36
N LEU A 142 -5.56 6.47 -10.07
CA LEU A 142 -6.48 7.32 -9.34
C LEU A 142 -6.99 6.55 -8.12
N ILE A 143 -7.05 7.24 -6.99
CA ILE A 143 -7.56 6.72 -5.72
C ILE A 143 -8.70 7.61 -5.25
N ALA A 144 -9.83 7.02 -4.87
CA ALA A 144 -10.93 7.71 -4.19
C ALA A 144 -11.19 7.02 -2.86
N THR A 145 -11.20 7.77 -1.77
CA THR A 145 -11.43 7.25 -0.42
C THR A 145 -12.50 8.04 0.29
N GLN A 146 -13.47 7.33 0.84
CA GLN A 146 -14.52 7.89 1.68
C GLN A 146 -14.41 7.30 3.08
N LEU A 147 -14.36 8.16 4.07
CA LEU A 147 -14.42 7.81 5.49
C LEU A 147 -15.76 8.23 6.08
N TRP A 148 -16.38 7.38 6.86
CA TRP A 148 -17.55 7.63 7.71
C TRP A 148 -17.25 7.18 9.14
N ASN A 149 -17.03 8.11 10.05
CA ASN A 149 -16.65 7.79 11.44
C ASN A 149 -15.45 6.82 11.52
N LYS A 150 -15.74 5.55 11.78
CA LYS A 150 -14.75 4.46 11.93
C LYS A 150 -14.63 3.55 10.72
N PHE A 151 -15.47 3.72 9.72
CA PHE A 151 -15.49 2.92 8.51
C PHE A 151 -14.91 3.70 7.34
N ALA A 152 -13.97 3.12 6.64
CA ALA A 152 -13.38 3.68 5.43
C ALA A 152 -13.60 2.73 4.24
N LEU A 153 -13.90 3.32 3.09
CA LEU A 153 -13.99 2.62 1.81
C LEU A 153 -13.10 3.33 0.80
N SER A 154 -12.26 2.59 0.09
CA SER A 154 -11.38 3.13 -0.94
C SER A 154 -11.49 2.32 -2.22
N ALA A 155 -11.47 3.01 -3.35
CA ALA A 155 -11.37 2.40 -4.66
C ALA A 155 -10.15 2.96 -5.39
N THR A 156 -9.40 2.09 -6.06
CA THR A 156 -8.24 2.44 -6.89
C THR A 156 -8.43 1.88 -8.28
N LEU A 157 -8.07 2.66 -9.27
CA LEU A 157 -7.98 2.24 -10.67
C LEU A 157 -6.65 2.75 -11.22
N SER A 158 -5.87 1.86 -11.84
CA SER A 158 -4.58 2.22 -12.42
C SER A 158 -4.26 1.40 -13.65
N GLN A 159 -3.36 1.94 -14.46
CA GLN A 159 -2.79 1.25 -15.61
C GLN A 159 -1.29 1.16 -15.43
N THR A 160 -0.76 -0.04 -15.64
CA THR A 160 0.68 -0.31 -15.67
C THR A 160 1.14 -0.54 -17.09
N GLN A 161 2.25 0.10 -17.46
CA GLN A 161 3.00 -0.12 -18.69
C GLN A 161 4.36 -0.70 -18.31
N VAL A 162 4.62 -1.93 -18.73
CA VAL A 162 5.93 -2.56 -18.60
C VAL A 162 6.84 -2.00 -19.69
N LEU A 163 8.01 -1.54 -19.28
CA LEU A 163 9.03 -0.97 -20.18
C LEU A 163 10.10 -1.99 -20.58
N ASP A 164 9.89 -3.24 -20.28
CA ASP A 164 10.82 -4.34 -20.25
C ASP A 164 11.91 -4.28 -21.33
N LYS A 165 13.09 -4.39 -20.80
CA LYS A 165 14.26 -4.85 -21.55
C LYS A 165 14.86 -5.99 -20.72
N SER A 166 14.10 -7.07 -20.55
CA SER A 166 14.50 -8.21 -19.72
C SER A 166 15.94 -8.60 -20.06
N ARG A 167 16.82 -8.35 -19.12
CA ARG A 167 18.26 -8.62 -19.26
C ARG A 167 18.59 -10.12 -19.22
N PHE A 168 17.59 -10.94 -18.90
CA PHE A 168 17.68 -12.39 -18.88
C PHE A 168 17.04 -12.99 -20.14
N ASN A 169 17.65 -12.77 -21.29
CA ASN A 169 17.17 -13.27 -22.58
C ASN A 169 17.15 -14.80 -22.76
N LYS A 170 17.52 -15.59 -21.74
CA LYS A 170 17.76 -17.02 -21.92
C LYS A 170 16.73 -17.93 -21.27
N VAL A 171 15.79 -17.42 -20.47
CA VAL A 171 14.78 -18.25 -19.80
C VAL A 171 13.40 -17.72 -20.10
N LEU A 172 12.78 -18.28 -21.13
CA LEU A 172 11.38 -18.04 -21.51
C LEU A 172 10.51 -19.09 -20.83
N TYR A 173 9.96 -18.79 -19.66
CA TYR A 173 8.96 -19.63 -19.00
C TYR A 173 7.54 -19.29 -19.41
N ILE A 174 7.31 -18.09 -19.97
CA ILE A 174 6.01 -17.62 -20.40
C ILE A 174 6.04 -17.49 -21.93
N PRO A 175 5.18 -18.24 -22.65
CA PRO A 175 5.12 -18.15 -24.11
C PRO A 175 4.67 -16.78 -24.60
N GLU A 176 3.79 -16.10 -23.84
CA GLU A 176 3.27 -14.78 -24.15
C GLU A 176 3.66 -13.80 -23.06
N ARG A 177 4.34 -12.72 -23.44
CA ARG A 177 4.70 -11.63 -22.54
C ARG A 177 3.64 -10.55 -22.60
N SER A 178 3.11 -10.16 -21.45
CA SER A 178 2.19 -9.03 -21.33
C SER A 178 2.91 -7.81 -20.84
N TYR A 179 2.60 -6.67 -21.45
CA TYR A 179 3.25 -5.39 -21.19
C TYR A 179 2.31 -4.35 -20.61
N GLN A 180 1.01 -4.62 -20.60
CA GLN A 180 0.00 -3.68 -20.13
C GLN A 180 -1.01 -4.36 -19.24
N SER A 181 -1.33 -3.71 -18.12
CA SER A 181 -2.41 -4.14 -17.25
C SER A 181 -3.28 -2.99 -16.79
N LEU A 182 -4.56 -3.31 -16.56
CA LEU A 182 -5.49 -2.50 -15.79
C LEU A 182 -5.60 -3.13 -14.40
N ASN A 183 -5.25 -2.36 -13.38
CA ASN A 183 -5.35 -2.78 -11.98
C ASN A 183 -6.53 -2.08 -11.33
N TYR A 184 -7.25 -2.77 -10.48
CA TYR A 184 -8.34 -2.20 -9.71
C TYR A 184 -8.41 -2.81 -8.32
N SER A 185 -8.83 -2.00 -7.35
CA SER A 185 -9.05 -2.48 -6.00
C SER A 185 -10.26 -1.82 -5.36
N LEU A 186 -10.87 -2.55 -4.42
CA LEU A 186 -11.88 -2.04 -3.51
C LEU A 186 -11.52 -2.48 -2.10
N SER A 187 -11.22 -1.51 -1.23
CA SER A 187 -10.69 -1.76 0.10
C SER A 187 -11.62 -1.19 1.16
N GLY A 188 -12.10 -2.02 2.05
CA GLY A 188 -12.92 -1.65 3.21
C GLY A 188 -12.11 -1.79 4.50
N GLY A 189 -12.22 -0.81 5.40
CA GLY A 189 -11.53 -0.83 6.69
C GLY A 189 -12.42 -0.35 7.82
N TYR A 190 -12.28 -0.96 8.99
CA TYR A 190 -13.02 -0.59 10.19
C TYR A 190 -12.11 -0.52 11.41
N LEU A 191 -12.19 0.61 12.14
CA LEU A 191 -11.52 0.77 13.44
C LEU A 191 -12.32 0.01 14.51
N LEU A 192 -11.82 -1.17 14.86
CA LEU A 192 -12.44 -2.05 15.85
C LEU A 192 -12.22 -1.55 17.28
N PHE A 193 -11.01 -1.07 17.57
CA PHE A 193 -10.59 -0.60 18.88
C PHE A 193 -9.62 0.59 18.77
N PRO A 194 -9.70 1.62 19.65
CA PRO A 194 -10.61 1.78 20.78
C PRO A 194 -12.04 2.18 20.38
N LYS A 195 -13.00 1.91 21.28
CA LYS A 195 -14.37 2.41 21.08
C LYS A 195 -14.45 3.93 21.20
N GLU A 196 -13.70 4.49 22.14
CA GLU A 196 -13.55 5.93 22.38
C GLU A 196 -12.08 6.28 22.57
N TYR A 197 -11.65 7.40 22.00
CA TYR A 197 -10.30 7.89 22.15
C TYR A 197 -10.20 8.73 23.43
N THR A 198 -9.38 8.29 24.37
CA THR A 198 -9.05 9.02 25.60
C THR A 198 -7.60 9.51 25.63
N ASP A 199 -6.70 8.82 24.93
CA ASP A 199 -5.28 9.20 24.85
C ASP A 199 -4.69 8.79 23.48
N TYR A 200 -3.70 9.54 23.00
CA TYR A 200 -2.91 9.22 21.80
C TYR A 200 -2.03 7.97 21.94
N LYS A 201 -1.78 7.53 23.16
CA LYS A 201 -0.99 6.33 23.45
C LYS A 201 -1.80 5.03 23.31
N GLN A 202 -3.12 5.13 23.14
CA GLN A 202 -3.96 3.95 22.96
C GLN A 202 -3.55 3.19 21.70
N THR A 203 -3.60 1.87 21.80
CA THR A 203 -3.40 0.98 20.66
C THR A 203 -4.67 0.95 19.82
N ASN A 204 -4.54 1.22 18.52
CA ASN A 204 -5.63 1.07 17.58
C ASN A 204 -5.56 -0.31 16.94
N ILE A 205 -6.71 -0.97 16.82
CA ILE A 205 -6.87 -2.23 16.10
C ILE A 205 -7.83 -1.98 14.95
N ASN A 206 -7.33 -2.13 13.73
CA ASN A 206 -8.12 -2.01 12.51
C ASN A 206 -8.21 -3.36 11.82
N ILE A 207 -9.35 -3.63 11.22
CA ILE A 207 -9.58 -4.79 10.36
C ILE A 207 -9.89 -4.31 8.95
N TYR A 208 -9.39 -5.05 7.97
CA TYR A 208 -9.54 -4.71 6.54
C TYR A 208 -9.98 -5.93 5.74
N ALA A 209 -10.69 -5.65 4.66
CA ALA A 209 -10.93 -6.58 3.58
C ALA A 209 -10.71 -5.84 2.26
N GLU A 210 -9.79 -6.34 1.46
CA GLU A 210 -9.40 -5.71 0.20
C GLU A 210 -9.64 -6.68 -0.96
N LEU A 211 -10.37 -6.24 -1.97
CA LEU A 211 -10.48 -6.92 -3.26
C LEU A 211 -9.43 -6.33 -4.19
N LEU A 212 -8.58 -7.18 -4.76
CA LEU A 212 -7.47 -6.80 -5.63
C LEU A 212 -7.63 -7.50 -6.95
N GLY A 213 -7.69 -6.76 -8.04
CA GLY A 213 -7.86 -7.33 -9.37
C GLY A 213 -6.90 -6.73 -10.39
N GLN A 214 -6.57 -7.55 -11.39
CA GLN A 214 -5.78 -7.15 -12.55
C GLN A 214 -6.31 -7.84 -13.78
N ASN A 215 -6.42 -7.08 -14.87
CA ASN A 215 -6.67 -7.59 -16.22
C ASN A 215 -5.50 -7.18 -17.10
N LEU A 216 -4.92 -8.15 -17.83
CA LEU A 216 -3.95 -7.84 -18.87
C LEU A 216 -4.68 -7.28 -20.09
N LEU A 217 -4.16 -6.19 -20.66
CA LEU A 217 -4.80 -5.50 -21.78
C LEU A 217 -4.37 -6.08 -23.14
N ASP A 218 -3.27 -6.80 -23.16
CA ASP A 218 -2.65 -7.44 -24.34
C ASP A 218 -2.76 -8.98 -24.31
N ALA A 219 -3.45 -9.53 -23.30
CA ALA A 219 -3.73 -10.96 -23.19
C ALA A 219 -5.07 -11.21 -22.49
N ASN A 220 -5.74 -12.32 -22.81
CA ASN A 220 -7.00 -12.69 -22.12
C ASN A 220 -6.71 -13.38 -20.78
N LYS A 221 -6.07 -12.62 -19.85
CA LYS A 221 -5.68 -13.11 -18.54
C LYS A 221 -6.07 -12.12 -17.45
N HIS A 222 -6.54 -12.64 -16.33
CA HIS A 222 -6.98 -11.84 -15.19
C HIS A 222 -6.78 -12.60 -13.88
N TYR A 223 -6.81 -11.87 -12.79
CA TYR A 223 -7.08 -12.41 -11.45
C TYR A 223 -7.99 -11.46 -10.65
N LEU A 224 -8.65 -12.03 -9.65
CA LEU A 224 -9.35 -11.35 -8.58
C LEU A 224 -9.01 -12.07 -7.28
N ASP A 225 -8.47 -11.32 -6.32
CA ASP A 225 -8.07 -11.81 -5.01
C ASP A 225 -8.88 -11.14 -3.90
N LEU A 226 -9.05 -11.84 -2.78
CA LEU A 226 -9.51 -11.27 -1.52
C LEU A 226 -8.35 -11.28 -0.52
N ALA A 227 -8.19 -10.17 0.19
CA ALA A 227 -7.09 -9.97 1.13
C ALA A 227 -7.60 -9.42 2.47
N PRO A 228 -8.04 -10.28 3.41
CA PRO A 228 -8.28 -9.89 4.79
C PRO A 228 -6.98 -9.51 5.49
N ALA A 229 -7.04 -8.47 6.36
CA ALA A 229 -5.89 -8.00 7.09
C ALA A 229 -6.25 -7.39 8.44
N VAL A 230 -5.26 -7.35 9.33
CA VAL A 230 -5.32 -6.69 10.64
C VAL A 230 -4.14 -5.73 10.75
N GLN A 231 -4.41 -4.56 11.32
CA GLN A 231 -3.39 -3.55 11.62
C GLN A 231 -3.46 -3.16 13.09
N LEU A 232 -2.32 -3.12 13.71
CA LEU A 232 -2.10 -2.59 15.06
C LEU A 232 -1.32 -1.28 14.94
N ILE A 233 -1.82 -0.22 15.60
CA ILE A 233 -1.13 1.07 15.65
C ILE A 233 -0.84 1.41 17.11
N PHE A 234 0.44 1.56 17.42
CA PHE A 234 0.92 1.90 18.75
C PHE A 234 1.39 3.36 18.79
N ASN A 235 1.00 4.10 19.82
CA ASN A 235 1.39 5.50 20.04
C ASN A 235 1.18 6.39 18.79
N SER A 236 0.20 6.07 17.96
CA SER A 236 -0.14 6.78 16.70
C SER A 236 0.99 6.89 15.68
N ASN A 237 2.14 6.23 15.86
CA ASN A 237 3.32 6.37 14.99
C ASN A 237 4.06 5.07 14.66
N PHE A 238 3.73 3.97 15.31
CA PHE A 238 4.27 2.65 14.98
C PHE A 238 3.15 1.70 14.59
N LYS A 239 3.28 1.07 13.44
CA LYS A 239 2.26 0.19 12.86
C LYS A 239 2.83 -1.19 12.61
N VAL A 240 2.00 -2.19 12.87
CA VAL A 240 2.25 -3.59 12.51
C VAL A 240 1.05 -4.07 11.72
N ASN A 241 1.28 -4.58 10.52
CA ASN A 241 0.23 -5.11 9.66
C ASN A 241 0.50 -6.59 9.39
N ILE A 242 -0.56 -7.37 9.40
CA ILE A 242 -0.56 -8.75 8.93
C ILE A 242 -1.76 -8.95 8.01
N GLY A 243 -1.53 -9.49 6.82
CA GLY A 243 -2.55 -9.76 5.84
C GLY A 243 -2.34 -11.10 5.15
N TYR A 244 -3.43 -11.69 4.70
CA TYR A 244 -3.44 -12.91 3.92
C TYR A 244 -4.21 -12.66 2.62
N ARG A 245 -3.60 -12.92 1.48
CA ARG A 245 -4.18 -12.74 0.15
C ARG A 245 -4.41 -14.10 -0.47
N PHE A 246 -5.59 -14.32 -1.05
CA PHE A 246 -5.92 -15.54 -1.76
C PHE A 246 -6.79 -15.26 -2.98
N GLN A 247 -6.59 -16.05 -4.01
CA GLN A 247 -7.28 -15.91 -5.28
C GLN A 247 -8.72 -16.42 -5.20
N LEU A 248 -9.67 -15.57 -5.60
CA LEU A 248 -11.07 -15.95 -5.79
C LEU A 248 -11.31 -16.47 -7.22
N SER A 249 -10.69 -15.83 -8.22
CA SER A 249 -10.82 -16.18 -9.63
C SER A 249 -9.57 -15.74 -10.38
N GLY A 250 -9.23 -16.44 -11.46
CA GLY A 250 -8.14 -16.03 -12.35
C GLY A 250 -7.57 -17.17 -13.16
N ASN A 251 -6.89 -16.78 -14.23
CA ASN A 251 -6.22 -17.70 -15.18
C ASN A 251 -4.76 -17.31 -15.45
N MET A 252 -4.22 -16.34 -14.67
CA MET A 252 -2.83 -15.94 -14.78
C MET A 252 -1.89 -16.97 -14.17
N ASN A 253 -0.71 -17.13 -14.79
CA ASN A 253 0.41 -17.80 -14.14
C ASN A 253 1.08 -16.81 -13.16
N ARG A 254 1.00 -17.13 -11.88
CA ARG A 254 1.48 -16.30 -10.76
C ARG A 254 2.41 -17.11 -9.89
N MET A 255 3.22 -16.42 -9.09
CA MET A 255 4.10 -17.06 -8.11
C MET A 255 3.33 -17.96 -7.15
N SER A 256 2.18 -17.51 -6.66
CA SER A 256 1.25 -18.28 -5.84
C SER A 256 -0.17 -17.72 -5.96
N ASN A 257 -1.16 -18.56 -5.70
CA ASN A 257 -2.56 -18.14 -5.58
C ASN A 257 -2.89 -17.61 -4.19
N ASN A 258 -1.99 -17.79 -3.22
CA ASN A 258 -2.12 -17.28 -1.87
C ASN A 258 -0.77 -16.80 -1.35
N SER A 259 -0.80 -15.79 -0.52
CA SER A 259 0.41 -15.19 0.06
C SER A 259 0.09 -14.50 1.39
N TRP A 260 1.13 -14.31 2.18
CA TRP A 260 1.10 -13.56 3.42
C TRP A 260 1.85 -12.25 3.25
N GLN A 261 1.43 -11.23 3.98
CA GLN A 261 2.16 -9.99 4.10
C GLN A 261 2.27 -9.59 5.56
N LEU A 262 3.48 -9.31 5.99
CA LEU A 262 3.81 -8.74 7.29
C LEU A 262 4.53 -7.42 7.07
N SER A 263 4.15 -6.35 7.78
CA SER A 263 4.88 -5.09 7.66
C SER A 263 4.97 -4.34 8.98
N PHE A 264 6.06 -3.60 9.11
CA PHE A 264 6.37 -2.72 10.24
C PHE A 264 6.62 -1.32 9.68
N GLU A 265 5.98 -0.32 10.27
CA GLU A 265 6.16 1.07 9.87
C GLU A 265 6.35 1.97 11.07
N ARG A 266 7.35 2.85 11.01
CA ARG A 266 7.61 3.88 12.02
C ARG A 266 7.59 5.26 11.38
N THR A 267 6.73 6.14 11.90
CA THR A 267 6.62 7.53 11.44
C THR A 267 7.30 8.48 12.42
N PHE A 268 8.17 9.33 11.89
CA PHE A 268 8.85 10.40 12.61
C PHE A 268 8.20 11.73 12.25
N LEU A 269 7.35 12.23 13.16
CA LEU A 269 6.60 13.45 12.94
C LEU A 269 7.53 14.67 12.93
N SER A 270 7.24 15.63 12.04
CA SER A 270 7.98 16.90 11.94
C SER A 270 9.48 16.75 11.60
N ALA A 271 9.94 15.60 11.13
CA ALA A 271 11.35 15.35 10.79
C ALA A 271 11.87 16.24 9.65
N LEU A 272 10.99 16.75 8.79
CA LEU A 272 11.31 17.66 7.68
C LEU A 272 11.05 19.13 7.99
N LYS A 273 10.66 19.48 9.22
CA LYS A 273 10.53 20.90 9.61
C LYS A 273 11.91 21.50 9.74
N ARG A 274 12.15 22.61 9.03
CA ARG A 274 13.31 23.45 9.32
C ARG A 274 13.15 24.03 10.73
N LYS A 275 14.21 23.92 11.53
CA LYS A 275 14.33 24.62 12.82
C LYS A 275 14.44 26.13 12.59
#